data_4fb27cac2f80c96132d21ed341b3924f
#
_entry.id   4fb27cac2f80c96132d21ed341b3924f
#
_cell.length_a   1.000
_cell.length_b   1.000
_cell.length_c   1.000
_cell.angle_alpha   90.00
_cell.angle_beta   90.00
_cell.angle_gamma   90.00
#
_symmetry.space_group_name_H-M   'P 1'
#
loop_
_entity.id
_entity.type
_entity.pdbx_description
1 polymer ?
#
loop_
_entity_poly.entity_id
_entity_poly.type
_entity_poly.pdbx_seq_one_letter_code
_entity_poly.pdbx_strand_id
1 'polypeptide(L)'
;LLKDYVGRPTPLYFAERMSEKYKCKIYFKREDLCHTGAHKINNTVGQILLAKRLGKKRIIAETGAGQHGVATATVCALAGIECVIYMGAIDIKRQAPNVARMKMLGASVVAAESGSKTLKDATNEAIRDWINNPISTHYIIGSVVGPHPYPDMVAKFQSIVSEEIKSQLIEKEGTDSPDYLVCLLYTSPSPRDLGK
;
A
#
# COMPACT_ATOMS: atom_id res chain seq x y z
N LEU A 1 10.42 11.81 -6.75
CA LEU A 1 10.23 10.83 -5.67
C LEU A 1 10.03 9.41 -6.19
N LEU A 2 9.21 9.16 -7.23
CA LEU A 2 9.00 7.80 -7.75
C LEU A 2 10.32 7.17 -8.21
N LYS A 3 11.17 7.90 -8.93
CA LYS A 3 12.46 7.42 -9.40
C LYS A 3 13.46 7.27 -8.25
N ASP A 4 13.76 8.36 -7.56
CA ASP A 4 14.95 8.43 -6.68
C ASP A 4 14.69 7.95 -5.26
N TYR A 5 13.43 7.90 -4.82
CA TYR A 5 13.06 7.47 -3.47
C TYR A 5 12.34 6.12 -3.46
N VAL A 6 11.38 5.92 -4.36
CA VAL A 6 10.65 4.64 -4.46
C VAL A 6 11.46 3.57 -5.20
N GLY A 7 12.33 3.97 -6.13
CA GLY A 7 13.13 3.06 -6.94
C GLY A 7 12.40 2.56 -8.20
N ARG A 8 11.55 3.42 -8.79
CA ARG A 8 10.84 3.07 -10.02
C ARG A 8 11.60 3.51 -11.28
N PRO A 9 11.40 2.83 -12.45
CA PRO A 9 10.53 1.65 -12.64
C PRO A 9 11.08 0.38 -11.99
N THR A 10 10.20 -0.46 -11.43
CA THR A 10 10.60 -1.78 -10.95
C THR A 10 10.80 -2.75 -12.12
N PRO A 11 11.73 -3.72 -12.02
CA PRO A 11 11.97 -4.66 -13.12
C PRO A 11 10.77 -5.56 -13.40
N LEU A 12 10.55 -5.88 -14.67
CA LEU A 12 9.76 -7.02 -15.11
C LEU A 12 10.73 -8.18 -15.33
N TYR A 13 10.85 -9.06 -14.34
CA TYR A 13 11.84 -10.15 -14.30
C TYR A 13 11.30 -11.41 -14.97
N PHE A 14 12.03 -11.93 -15.96
CA PHE A 14 11.71 -13.21 -16.58
C PHE A 14 12.16 -14.37 -15.68
N ALA A 15 11.21 -15.20 -15.27
CA ALA A 15 11.44 -16.33 -14.38
C ALA A 15 11.76 -17.60 -15.22
N GLU A 16 12.98 -17.68 -15.74
CA GLU A 16 13.42 -18.71 -16.70
C GLU A 16 13.09 -20.13 -16.25
N ARG A 17 13.56 -20.54 -15.07
CA ARG A 17 13.35 -21.91 -14.54
C ARG A 17 11.87 -22.25 -14.33
N MET A 18 11.05 -21.27 -13.94
CA MET A 18 9.61 -21.49 -13.82
C MET A 18 8.96 -21.58 -15.20
N SER A 19 9.39 -20.74 -16.13
CA SER A 19 8.90 -20.76 -17.50
C SER A 19 9.18 -22.11 -18.19
N GLU A 20 10.38 -22.66 -18.04
CA GLU A 20 10.74 -24.00 -18.53
C GLU A 20 9.87 -25.08 -17.89
N LYS A 21 9.71 -25.04 -16.57
CA LYS A 21 8.94 -26.05 -15.82
C LYS A 21 7.48 -26.08 -16.23
N TYR A 22 6.85 -24.91 -16.39
CA TYR A 22 5.42 -24.78 -16.69
C TYR A 22 5.13 -24.62 -18.19
N LYS A 23 6.15 -24.57 -19.03
CA LYS A 23 6.04 -24.42 -20.50
C LYS A 23 5.24 -23.18 -20.92
N CYS A 24 5.40 -22.08 -20.22
CA CYS A 24 4.83 -20.79 -20.53
C CYS A 24 5.76 -19.69 -20.05
N LYS A 25 5.69 -18.49 -20.65
CA LYS A 25 6.50 -17.36 -20.22
C LYS A 25 5.95 -16.78 -18.91
N ILE A 26 6.76 -16.79 -17.86
CA ILE A 26 6.40 -16.28 -16.54
C ILE A 26 7.27 -15.06 -16.22
N TYR A 27 6.63 -13.96 -15.91
CA TYR A 27 7.25 -12.70 -15.50
C TYR A 27 6.82 -12.29 -14.10
N PHE A 28 7.75 -11.75 -13.32
CA PHE A 28 7.46 -11.11 -12.04
C PHE A 28 7.67 -9.61 -12.15
N LYS A 29 6.61 -8.85 -11.90
CA LYS A 29 6.73 -7.41 -11.64
C LYS A 29 7.23 -7.21 -10.22
N ARG A 30 8.49 -6.82 -10.06
CA ARG A 30 9.25 -6.86 -8.81
C ARG A 30 8.94 -5.67 -7.90
N GLU A 31 7.67 -5.56 -7.44
CA GLU A 31 7.26 -4.51 -6.49
C GLU A 31 7.88 -4.68 -5.09
N ASP A 32 8.45 -5.83 -4.79
CA ASP A 32 9.27 -6.11 -3.62
C ASP A 32 10.59 -5.30 -3.59
N LEU A 33 11.03 -4.81 -4.75
CA LEU A 33 12.21 -3.94 -4.87
C LEU A 33 11.91 -2.45 -4.65
N CYS A 34 10.64 -2.08 -4.52
CA CYS A 34 10.30 -0.73 -4.08
C CYS A 34 10.85 -0.45 -2.68
N HIS A 35 11.18 0.81 -2.40
CA HIS A 35 11.43 1.25 -1.04
C HIS A 35 10.28 0.82 -0.11
N THR A 36 10.59 0.29 1.06
CA THR A 36 9.70 -0.41 2.01
C THR A 36 9.41 -1.88 1.71
N GLY A 37 9.80 -2.40 0.53
CA GLY A 37 9.67 -3.82 0.17
C GLY A 37 8.29 -4.22 -0.36
N ALA A 38 7.45 -3.25 -0.79
CA ALA A 38 6.12 -3.53 -1.34
C ALA A 38 5.56 -2.36 -2.16
N HIS A 39 4.52 -2.64 -2.95
CA HIS A 39 3.83 -1.67 -3.81
C HIS A 39 3.12 -0.52 -3.06
N LYS A 40 2.89 -0.64 -1.75
CA LYS A 40 2.11 0.35 -0.97
C LYS A 40 2.72 1.75 -0.99
N ILE A 41 4.03 1.85 -1.14
CA ILE A 41 4.74 3.14 -1.20
C ILE A 41 4.27 4.02 -2.37
N ASN A 42 3.83 3.45 -3.50
CA ASN A 42 3.35 4.20 -4.65
C ASN A 42 2.17 5.11 -4.29
N ASN A 43 1.19 4.52 -3.61
CA ASN A 43 0.00 5.24 -3.14
C ASN A 43 0.36 6.24 -2.04
N THR A 44 1.16 5.84 -1.05
CA THR A 44 1.45 6.70 0.11
C THR A 44 2.28 7.93 -0.27
N VAL A 45 3.20 7.82 -1.23
CA VAL A 45 3.93 8.98 -1.78
C VAL A 45 2.98 9.97 -2.45
N GLY A 46 2.02 9.49 -3.22
CA GLY A 46 1.02 10.37 -3.84
C GLY A 46 0.17 11.09 -2.79
N GLN A 47 -0.35 10.35 -1.82
CA GLN A 47 -1.23 10.92 -0.79
C GLN A 47 -0.51 11.86 0.17
N ILE A 48 0.76 11.60 0.54
CA ILE A 48 1.50 12.53 1.41
C ILE A 48 1.77 13.88 0.73
N LEU A 49 2.01 13.87 -0.59
CA LEU A 49 2.17 15.10 -1.37
C LEU A 49 0.88 15.93 -1.40
N LEU A 50 -0.26 15.26 -1.55
CA LEU A 50 -1.58 15.91 -1.45
C LEU A 50 -1.81 16.49 -0.07
N ALA A 51 -1.54 15.73 0.99
CA ALA A 51 -1.68 16.17 2.38
C ALA A 51 -0.83 17.41 2.66
N LYS A 52 0.43 17.42 2.20
CA LYS A 52 1.32 18.61 2.31
C LYS A 52 0.74 19.82 1.58
N ARG A 53 0.24 19.64 0.36
CA ARG A 53 -0.37 20.72 -0.43
C ARG A 53 -1.62 21.29 0.24
N LEU A 54 -2.39 20.43 0.93
CA LEU A 54 -3.56 20.83 1.72
C LEU A 54 -3.21 21.40 3.11
N GLY A 55 -1.94 21.52 3.46
CA GLY A 55 -1.49 22.06 4.74
C GLY A 55 -1.79 21.16 5.94
N LYS A 56 -2.05 19.87 5.72
CA LYS A 56 -2.34 18.92 6.80
C LYS A 56 -1.10 18.71 7.68
N LYS A 57 -1.34 18.61 8.99
CA LYS A 57 -0.29 18.51 10.02
C LYS A 57 -0.18 17.11 10.61
N ARG A 58 -1.17 16.29 10.38
CA ARG A 58 -1.29 14.94 10.93
C ARG A 58 -1.77 13.97 9.87
N ILE A 59 -1.18 12.79 9.84
CA ILE A 59 -1.57 11.68 8.98
C ILE A 59 -2.05 10.54 9.84
N ILE A 60 -3.14 9.90 9.41
CA ILE A 60 -3.59 8.63 9.96
C ILE A 60 -3.69 7.58 8.86
N ALA A 61 -3.53 6.32 9.22
CA ALA A 61 -3.77 5.19 8.33
C ALA A 61 -4.21 3.95 9.13
N GLU A 62 -4.92 3.06 8.47
CA GLU A 62 -5.19 1.71 8.93
C GLU A 62 -4.12 0.75 8.40
N THR A 63 -3.92 -0.38 9.10
CA THR A 63 -3.11 -1.47 8.56
C THR A 63 -3.51 -2.82 9.18
N GLY A 64 -3.44 -3.88 8.39
CA GLY A 64 -3.61 -5.27 8.85
C GLY A 64 -2.27 -5.99 8.91
N ALA A 65 -1.72 -6.40 7.77
CA ALA A 65 -0.41 -7.06 7.69
C ALA A 65 0.78 -6.12 8.00
N GLY A 66 0.56 -4.82 8.13
CA GLY A 66 1.57 -3.84 8.49
C GLY A 66 2.25 -3.13 7.33
N GLN A 67 2.17 -3.63 6.11
CA GLN A 67 2.88 -3.05 4.95
C GLN A 67 2.40 -1.63 4.61
N HIS A 68 1.09 -1.39 4.65
CA HIS A 68 0.55 -0.05 4.44
C HIS A 68 0.96 0.91 5.56
N GLY A 69 0.93 0.46 6.81
CA GLY A 69 1.41 1.23 7.96
C GLY A 69 2.88 1.61 7.85
N VAL A 70 3.75 0.67 7.48
CA VAL A 70 5.17 0.95 7.25
C VAL A 70 5.37 1.96 6.13
N ALA A 71 4.69 1.80 4.99
CA ALA A 71 4.79 2.74 3.89
C ALA A 71 4.30 4.16 4.28
N THR A 72 3.20 4.25 5.03
CA THR A 72 2.69 5.53 5.55
C THR A 72 3.67 6.17 6.53
N ALA A 73 4.16 5.42 7.52
CA ALA A 73 5.16 5.91 8.47
C ALA A 73 6.43 6.41 7.75
N THR A 74 6.87 5.71 6.70
CA THR A 74 8.04 6.09 5.90
C THR A 74 7.85 7.44 5.21
N VAL A 75 6.73 7.67 4.55
CA VAL A 75 6.50 8.96 3.88
C VAL A 75 6.21 10.09 4.85
N CYS A 76 5.65 9.80 6.03
CA CYS A 76 5.47 10.77 7.10
C CYS A 76 6.82 11.21 7.70
N ALA A 77 7.72 10.27 7.94
CA ALA A 77 9.09 10.56 8.37
C ALA A 77 9.82 11.44 7.36
N LEU A 78 9.73 11.10 6.06
CA LEU A 78 10.28 11.91 4.98
C LEU A 78 9.70 13.34 4.94
N ALA A 79 8.41 13.47 5.21
CA ALA A 79 7.69 14.74 5.13
C ALA A 79 7.77 15.59 6.41
N GLY A 80 8.23 15.02 7.54
CA GLY A 80 8.23 15.65 8.86
C GLY A 80 6.81 15.90 9.39
N ILE A 81 5.87 14.97 9.14
CA ILE A 81 4.46 15.09 9.53
C ILE A 81 4.13 14.01 10.56
N GLU A 82 3.35 14.38 11.59
CA GLU A 82 2.86 13.44 12.60
C GLU A 82 2.12 12.26 11.97
N CYS A 83 2.39 11.05 12.45
CA CYS A 83 1.83 9.81 11.91
C CYS A 83 1.22 8.94 13.00
N VAL A 84 -0.06 8.58 12.84
CA VAL A 84 -0.76 7.63 13.71
C VAL A 84 -1.29 6.47 12.88
N ILE A 85 -0.91 5.25 13.24
CA ILE A 85 -1.32 4.02 12.55
C ILE A 85 -2.24 3.21 13.44
N TYR A 86 -3.47 2.97 12.96
CA TYR A 86 -4.42 2.08 13.60
C TYR A 86 -4.21 0.65 13.12
N MET A 87 -4.10 -0.28 14.06
CA MET A 87 -3.87 -1.70 13.76
C MET A 87 -4.62 -2.58 14.76
N GLY A 88 -5.23 -3.64 14.28
CA GLY A 88 -5.93 -4.58 15.16
C GLY A 88 -5.00 -5.17 16.24
N ALA A 89 -5.46 -5.27 17.47
CA ALA A 89 -4.64 -5.78 18.59
C ALA A 89 -4.07 -7.19 18.33
N ILE A 90 -4.82 -8.04 17.61
CA ILE A 90 -4.35 -9.37 17.19
C ILE A 90 -3.25 -9.23 16.12
N ASP A 91 -3.44 -8.33 15.17
CA ASP A 91 -2.49 -8.11 14.07
C ASP A 91 -1.19 -7.48 14.57
N ILE A 92 -1.23 -6.59 15.58
CA ILE A 92 -0.04 -6.05 16.25
C ILE A 92 0.88 -7.17 16.76
N LYS A 93 0.29 -8.20 17.40
CA LYS A 93 1.04 -9.35 17.90
C LYS A 93 1.62 -10.20 16.77
N ARG A 94 0.83 -10.46 15.73
CA ARG A 94 1.22 -11.27 14.56
C ARG A 94 2.32 -10.62 13.73
N GLN A 95 2.29 -9.29 13.63
CA GLN A 95 3.14 -8.50 12.76
C GLN A 95 4.10 -7.59 13.54
N ALA A 96 4.57 -8.06 14.68
CA ALA A 96 5.49 -7.31 15.56
C ALA A 96 6.70 -6.69 14.85
N PRO A 97 7.36 -7.33 13.85
CA PRO A 97 8.44 -6.71 13.10
C PRO A 97 8.01 -5.44 12.34
N ASN A 98 6.83 -5.44 11.73
CA ASN A 98 6.31 -4.25 11.03
C ASN A 98 5.93 -3.15 12.03
N VAL A 99 5.40 -3.51 13.19
CA VAL A 99 5.12 -2.56 14.28
C VAL A 99 6.41 -1.88 14.75
N ALA A 100 7.49 -2.65 14.93
CA ALA A 100 8.80 -2.10 15.29
C ALA A 100 9.30 -1.12 14.22
N ARG A 101 9.19 -1.45 12.93
CA ARG A 101 9.56 -0.56 11.81
C ARG A 101 8.76 0.75 11.84
N MET A 102 7.44 0.70 12.03
CA MET A 102 6.61 1.90 12.13
C MET A 102 7.04 2.81 13.29
N LYS A 103 7.30 2.23 14.46
CA LYS A 103 7.79 2.98 15.64
C LYS A 103 9.17 3.59 15.42
N MET A 104 10.10 2.85 14.80
CA MET A 104 11.44 3.37 14.44
C MET A 104 11.36 4.57 13.49
N LEU A 105 10.33 4.63 12.64
CA LEU A 105 10.04 5.74 11.74
C LEU A 105 9.30 6.91 12.41
N GLY A 106 9.06 6.83 13.72
CA GLY A 106 8.42 7.88 14.50
C GLY A 106 6.89 7.84 14.50
N ALA A 107 6.26 6.79 13.95
CA ALA A 107 4.81 6.67 13.98
C ALA A 107 4.31 6.12 15.33
N SER A 108 3.17 6.65 15.79
CA SER A 108 2.40 6.07 16.89
C SER A 108 1.53 4.93 16.36
N VAL A 109 1.60 3.76 16.98
CA VAL A 109 0.75 2.62 16.61
C VAL A 109 -0.31 2.42 17.70
N VAL A 110 -1.58 2.57 17.31
CA VAL A 110 -2.75 2.50 18.19
C VAL A 110 -3.47 1.18 17.94
N ALA A 111 -3.71 0.43 19.01
CA ALA A 111 -4.41 -0.85 18.95
C ALA A 111 -5.93 -0.63 18.83
N ALA A 112 -6.56 -1.26 17.84
CA ALA A 112 -8.01 -1.40 17.78
C ALA A 112 -8.41 -2.63 18.61
N GLU A 113 -9.08 -2.38 19.74
CA GLU A 113 -9.48 -3.40 20.71
C GLU A 113 -10.94 -3.86 20.55
N SER A 114 -11.72 -3.18 19.72
CA SER A 114 -13.12 -3.51 19.43
C SER A 114 -13.25 -4.69 18.47
N GLY A 115 -14.40 -5.31 18.44
CA GLY A 115 -14.80 -6.31 17.43
C GLY A 115 -13.86 -7.50 17.34
N SER A 116 -13.45 -7.84 16.13
CA SER A 116 -12.51 -8.93 15.84
C SER A 116 -11.04 -8.59 16.11
N LYS A 117 -10.76 -7.33 16.45
CA LYS A 117 -9.40 -6.81 16.71
C LYS A 117 -8.45 -6.98 15.52
N THR A 118 -8.99 -6.81 14.31
CA THR A 118 -8.30 -6.97 13.02
C THR A 118 -8.43 -5.72 12.15
N LEU A 119 -8.02 -5.80 10.88
CA LEU A 119 -8.03 -4.69 9.92
C LEU A 119 -9.37 -3.94 9.85
N LYS A 120 -10.52 -4.64 9.90
CA LYS A 120 -11.85 -4.00 9.88
C LYS A 120 -12.00 -3.02 11.03
N ASP A 121 -11.61 -3.42 12.22
CA ASP A 121 -11.75 -2.60 13.42
C ASP A 121 -10.74 -1.45 13.42
N ALA A 122 -9.52 -1.69 12.94
CA ALA A 122 -8.52 -0.65 12.71
C ALA A 122 -9.03 0.43 11.73
N THR A 123 -9.70 0.02 10.65
CA THR A 123 -10.33 0.93 9.68
C THR A 123 -11.42 1.77 10.34
N ASN A 124 -12.27 1.14 11.16
CA ASN A 124 -13.33 1.85 11.88
C ASN A 124 -12.77 2.91 12.85
N GLU A 125 -11.71 2.58 13.59
CA GLU A 125 -11.06 3.53 14.49
C GLU A 125 -10.41 4.70 13.72
N ALA A 126 -9.72 4.40 12.62
CA ALA A 126 -9.14 5.42 11.75
C ALA A 126 -10.21 6.38 11.19
N ILE A 127 -11.36 5.86 10.73
CA ILE A 127 -12.47 6.68 10.23
C ILE A 127 -13.05 7.55 11.35
N ARG A 128 -13.23 7.02 12.56
CA ARG A 128 -13.73 7.81 13.71
C ARG A 128 -12.81 8.97 14.04
N ASP A 129 -11.51 8.71 14.11
CA ASP A 129 -10.51 9.76 14.34
C ASP A 129 -10.54 10.82 13.23
N TRP A 130 -10.59 10.39 11.97
CA TRP A 130 -10.62 11.31 10.83
C TRP A 130 -11.83 12.23 10.85
N ILE A 131 -13.03 11.69 11.12
CA ILE A 131 -14.27 12.47 11.20
C ILE A 131 -14.19 13.51 12.32
N ASN A 132 -13.55 13.16 13.43
CA ASN A 132 -13.40 14.07 14.57
C ASN A 132 -12.34 15.17 14.34
N ASN A 133 -11.39 14.95 13.42
CA ASN A 133 -10.24 15.84 13.19
C ASN A 133 -10.03 16.19 11.71
N PRO A 134 -11.06 16.57 10.93
CA PRO A 134 -10.97 16.66 9.47
C PRO A 134 -10.09 17.81 8.98
N ILE A 135 -9.92 18.87 9.77
CA ILE A 135 -9.18 20.07 9.37
C ILE A 135 -7.67 19.79 9.35
N SER A 136 -7.13 19.25 10.42
CA SER A 136 -5.69 19.03 10.61
C SER A 136 -5.18 17.72 10.05
N THR A 137 -6.06 16.72 9.89
CA THR A 137 -5.72 15.33 9.61
C THR A 137 -6.05 14.96 8.16
N HIS A 138 -5.15 14.21 7.52
CA HIS A 138 -5.42 13.50 6.28
C HIS A 138 -5.35 11.99 6.53
N TYR A 139 -6.35 11.28 6.06
CA TYR A 139 -6.38 9.82 6.12
C TYR A 139 -5.75 9.25 4.85
N ILE A 140 -4.61 8.55 4.98
CA ILE A 140 -3.98 7.81 3.87
C ILE A 140 -4.61 6.42 3.82
N ILE A 141 -5.60 6.23 2.94
CA ILE A 141 -6.26 4.93 2.73
C ILE A 141 -5.37 4.03 1.87
N GLY A 142 -5.24 2.76 2.28
CA GLY A 142 -4.31 1.80 1.69
C GLY A 142 -4.85 0.99 0.50
N SER A 143 -6.14 1.12 0.17
CA SER A 143 -6.81 0.34 -0.87
C SER A 143 -7.84 1.18 -1.62
N VAL A 144 -8.40 0.63 -2.72
CA VAL A 144 -9.44 1.26 -3.54
C VAL A 144 -10.80 1.12 -2.83
N VAL A 145 -10.90 1.76 -1.67
CA VAL A 145 -12.08 1.74 -0.78
C VAL A 145 -12.33 3.14 -0.21
N GLY A 146 -13.47 3.30 0.46
CA GLY A 146 -13.83 4.56 1.12
C GLY A 146 -14.68 5.47 0.24
N PRO A 147 -15.00 6.68 0.74
CA PRO A 147 -15.80 7.65 0.00
C PRO A 147 -15.01 8.26 -1.14
N HIS A 148 -15.72 8.79 -2.15
CA HIS A 148 -15.09 9.62 -3.19
C HIS A 148 -14.33 10.79 -2.55
N PRO A 149 -13.11 11.15 -3.01
CA PRO A 149 -12.38 10.66 -4.20
C PRO A 149 -11.35 9.55 -3.92
N TYR A 150 -11.36 8.91 -2.76
CA TYR A 150 -10.32 7.93 -2.40
C TYR A 150 -10.16 6.77 -3.37
N PRO A 151 -11.23 6.10 -3.87
CA PRO A 151 -11.07 5.01 -4.81
C PRO A 151 -10.32 5.42 -6.08
N ASP A 152 -10.69 6.56 -6.67
CA ASP A 152 -10.06 7.07 -7.89
C ASP A 152 -8.61 7.50 -7.65
N MET A 153 -8.36 8.14 -6.51
CA MET A 153 -7.03 8.61 -6.12
C MET A 153 -6.07 7.43 -5.92
N VAL A 154 -6.48 6.41 -5.18
CA VAL A 154 -5.66 5.22 -4.93
C VAL A 154 -5.44 4.44 -6.22
N ALA A 155 -6.48 4.24 -7.04
CA ALA A 155 -6.37 3.59 -8.34
C ALA A 155 -5.35 4.32 -9.23
N LYS A 156 -5.42 5.64 -9.31
CA LYS A 156 -4.50 6.45 -10.11
C LYS A 156 -3.04 6.35 -9.63
N PHE A 157 -2.79 6.39 -8.33
CA PHE A 157 -1.43 6.26 -7.80
C PHE A 157 -0.85 4.85 -7.96
N GLN A 158 -1.70 3.82 -7.98
CA GLN A 158 -1.26 2.45 -8.22
C GLN A 158 -1.17 2.07 -9.70
N SER A 159 -1.78 2.83 -10.61
CA SER A 159 -1.76 2.53 -12.06
C SER A 159 -0.36 2.58 -12.67
N ILE A 160 0.60 3.23 -12.01
CA ILE A 160 2.01 3.25 -12.43
C ILE A 160 2.56 1.83 -12.66
N VAL A 161 2.11 0.85 -11.89
CA VAL A 161 2.52 -0.54 -12.04
C VAL A 161 2.08 -1.11 -13.39
N SER A 162 0.82 -0.87 -13.79
CA SER A 162 0.30 -1.34 -15.07
C SER A 162 0.90 -0.61 -16.27
N GLU A 163 1.17 0.69 -16.13
CA GLU A 163 1.85 1.49 -17.17
C GLU A 163 3.26 0.96 -17.44
N GLU A 164 4.01 0.65 -16.37
CA GLU A 164 5.34 0.05 -16.49
C GLU A 164 5.30 -1.38 -17.06
N ILE A 165 4.32 -2.21 -16.64
CA ILE A 165 4.15 -3.56 -17.20
C ILE A 165 3.96 -3.48 -18.71
N LYS A 166 3.06 -2.63 -19.18
CA LYS A 166 2.80 -2.44 -20.63
C LYS A 166 4.07 -2.06 -21.39
N SER A 167 4.77 -1.01 -20.95
CA SER A 167 5.99 -0.55 -21.62
C SER A 167 7.09 -1.62 -21.62
N GLN A 168 7.26 -2.32 -20.51
CA GLN A 168 8.28 -3.37 -20.37
C GLN A 168 7.93 -4.64 -21.15
N LEU A 169 6.65 -4.99 -21.32
CA LEU A 169 6.21 -6.08 -22.18
C LEU A 169 6.39 -5.75 -23.67
N ILE A 170 6.10 -4.52 -24.07
CA ILE A 170 6.39 -4.06 -25.45
C ILE A 170 7.89 -4.24 -25.76
N GLU A 171 8.76 -3.82 -24.86
CA GLU A 171 10.21 -3.93 -25.03
C GLU A 171 10.69 -5.40 -25.12
N LYS A 172 10.11 -6.30 -24.30
CA LYS A 172 10.55 -7.69 -24.16
C LYS A 172 9.87 -8.65 -25.13
N GLU A 173 8.60 -8.42 -25.42
CA GLU A 173 7.74 -9.38 -26.12
C GLU A 173 6.99 -8.78 -27.32
N GLY A 174 7.09 -7.46 -27.55
CA GLY A 174 6.39 -6.77 -28.64
C GLY A 174 4.87 -6.66 -28.43
N THR A 175 4.36 -6.91 -27.23
CA THR A 175 2.93 -6.79 -26.87
C THR A 175 2.78 -5.96 -25.59
N ASP A 176 1.66 -5.25 -25.46
CA ASP A 176 1.33 -4.48 -24.26
C ASP A 176 0.47 -5.24 -23.24
N SER A 177 0.05 -6.45 -23.57
CA SER A 177 -0.91 -7.24 -22.78
C SER A 177 -0.40 -8.66 -22.56
N PRO A 178 -0.34 -9.15 -21.32
CA PRO A 178 -0.12 -10.55 -21.03
C PRO A 178 -1.39 -11.37 -21.25
N ASP A 179 -1.27 -12.66 -21.56
CA ASP A 179 -2.42 -13.56 -21.64
C ASP A 179 -3.10 -13.73 -20.28
N TYR A 180 -2.31 -13.74 -19.20
CA TYR A 180 -2.78 -13.90 -17.83
C TYR A 180 -2.09 -12.92 -16.91
N LEU A 181 -2.86 -12.29 -16.04
CA LEU A 181 -2.36 -11.42 -14.97
C LEU A 181 -2.76 -12.00 -13.60
N VAL A 182 -1.76 -12.44 -12.84
CA VAL A 182 -1.96 -12.91 -11.46
C VAL A 182 -1.55 -11.80 -10.50
N CYS A 183 -2.49 -11.30 -9.74
CA CYS A 183 -2.29 -10.18 -8.82
C CYS A 183 -2.55 -10.61 -7.38
N LEU A 184 -2.02 -9.85 -6.42
CA LEU A 184 -2.21 -10.03 -4.98
C LEU A 184 -3.69 -10.24 -4.58
N LEU A 185 -4.63 -9.55 -5.23
CA LEU A 185 -6.07 -9.66 -4.98
C LEU A 185 -6.64 -11.05 -5.26
N TYR A 186 -6.00 -11.84 -6.12
CA TYR A 186 -6.40 -13.23 -6.38
C TYR A 186 -5.93 -14.21 -5.31
N THR A 187 -4.85 -13.87 -4.62
CA THR A 187 -4.21 -14.75 -3.64
C THR A 187 -4.49 -14.33 -2.20
N SER A 188 -5.01 -13.13 -2.00
CA SER A 188 -5.37 -12.60 -0.70
C SER A 188 -6.89 -12.42 -0.64
N PRO A 189 -7.62 -13.13 0.25
CA PRO A 189 -9.06 -12.97 0.36
C PRO A 189 -9.40 -11.51 0.65
N SER A 190 -10.15 -10.89 -0.25
CA SER A 190 -10.70 -9.57 -0.01
C SER A 190 -11.94 -9.68 0.88
N PRO A 191 -12.32 -8.61 1.59
CA PRO A 191 -13.60 -8.60 2.34
C PRO A 191 -14.83 -8.94 1.47
N ARG A 192 -14.74 -8.79 0.15
CA ARG A 192 -15.79 -9.19 -0.80
C ARG A 192 -15.85 -10.69 -1.04
N ASP A 193 -14.75 -11.41 -0.82
CA ASP A 193 -14.68 -12.86 -1.06
C ASP A 193 -15.09 -13.66 0.19
N LEU A 194 -15.12 -13.03 1.36
CA LEU A 194 -15.52 -13.63 2.63
C LEU A 194 -17.05 -13.65 2.85
N GLY A 195 -17.84 -13.12 1.90
CA GLY A 195 -19.28 -13.00 1.98
C GLY A 195 -20.06 -13.86 0.96
N LYS A 196 -19.42 -14.86 0.35
CA LYS A 196 -20.07 -15.83 -0.54
C LYS A 196 -20.09 -17.21 0.08
#